data_1941146c86f5b9b2697d36dfed6021c5
#
_entry.id   1941146c86f5b9b2697d36dfed6021c5
#
_cell.length_a   1.000
_cell.length_b   1.000
_cell.length_c   1.000
_cell.angle_alpha   90.00
_cell.angle_beta   90.00
_cell.angle_gamma   90.00
#
_symmetry.space_group_name_H-M   'P 1'
#
loop_
_entity.id
_entity.type
_entity.pdbx_description
1 polymer ?
#
loop_
_entity_poly.entity_id
_entity_poly.type
_entity_poly.pdbx_seq_one_letter_code
_entity_poly.pdbx_strand_id
1 'polypeptide(L)'
;MTARPVRRRESRLSATRRSRRTASYGAREVLSRLRSMASPRNVEGMARFGIRPKTTVLGISVWDLRRLKWDLGTDHRLARQLWASGIHEARILASFVEEPAQVTAAQLDRWVRDFDSWDIVDQVSALIAATPHAGAKIRAWAGRKEEFVKRAAFALIAELAWWDKTMTDREFERFYPLITRAATDERNFVKKAVNWALRNIGKRNRRLNRSATVLARNLARSESRSARWIGTDARRELTSLKVKERLRRRKAVTGNR
;
A
#
# COMPACT_ATOMS: atom_id res chain seq x y z
N MET A 1 -3.23 -16.41 -72.09
CA MET A 1 -4.05 -15.92 -70.94
C MET A 1 -3.15 -15.75 -69.75
N THR A 2 -2.74 -14.54 -69.47
CA THR A 2 -1.68 -14.17 -68.54
C THR A 2 -2.31 -13.72 -67.23
N ALA A 3 -2.01 -14.41 -66.14
CA ALA A 3 -2.46 -14.06 -64.80
C ALA A 3 -1.56 -12.95 -64.22
N ARG A 4 -2.18 -11.83 -63.80
CA ARG A 4 -1.51 -10.70 -63.11
C ARG A 4 -1.28 -11.05 -61.62
N PRO A 5 -0.13 -10.70 -61.02
CA PRO A 5 0.08 -10.87 -59.61
C PRO A 5 -0.57 -9.73 -58.80
N VAL A 6 -1.30 -10.09 -57.75
CA VAL A 6 -1.90 -9.17 -56.75
C VAL A 6 -0.78 -8.62 -55.85
N ARG A 7 -0.50 -7.32 -55.95
CA ARG A 7 0.39 -6.60 -55.01
C ARG A 7 -0.25 -6.51 -53.63
N ARG A 8 0.34 -7.20 -52.64
CA ARG A 8 0.09 -6.95 -51.22
C ARG A 8 0.59 -5.56 -50.85
N ARG A 9 -0.31 -4.66 -50.46
CA ARG A 9 0.02 -3.42 -49.76
C ARG A 9 0.40 -3.76 -48.32
N GLU A 10 1.69 -3.76 -48.04
CA GLU A 10 2.17 -3.69 -46.65
C GLU A 10 1.95 -2.26 -46.15
N SER A 11 0.96 -2.11 -45.27
CA SER A 11 0.74 -0.89 -44.52
C SER A 11 1.84 -0.75 -43.46
N ARG A 12 2.81 0.11 -43.73
CA ARG A 12 3.80 0.60 -42.78
C ARG A 12 3.09 1.45 -41.72
N LEU A 13 2.59 0.83 -40.65
CA LEU A 13 2.34 1.50 -39.40
C LEU A 13 3.67 1.65 -38.65
N SER A 14 4.43 2.65 -39.02
CA SER A 14 5.53 3.13 -38.19
C SER A 14 4.94 3.79 -36.95
N ALA A 15 4.77 2.98 -35.92
CA ALA A 15 4.52 3.48 -34.57
C ALA A 15 5.78 4.23 -34.14
N THR A 16 5.82 5.53 -34.35
CA THR A 16 6.75 6.44 -33.68
C THR A 16 6.47 6.37 -32.20
N ARG A 17 7.11 5.42 -31.51
CA ARG A 17 7.26 5.39 -30.07
C ARG A 17 8.13 6.59 -29.71
N ARG A 18 7.52 7.77 -29.56
CA ARG A 18 8.19 8.92 -28.96
C ARG A 18 8.71 8.46 -27.61
N SER A 19 9.99 8.20 -27.53
CA SER A 19 10.74 8.15 -26.29
C SER A 19 10.46 9.48 -25.60
N ARG A 20 9.54 9.47 -24.61
CA ARG A 20 9.41 10.59 -23.69
C ARG A 20 10.74 10.61 -22.93
N ARG A 21 11.66 11.48 -23.35
CA ARG A 21 12.76 11.91 -22.47
C ARG A 21 12.06 12.35 -21.19
N THR A 22 12.19 11.56 -20.15
CA THR A 22 11.76 11.96 -18.80
C THR A 22 12.57 13.21 -18.47
N ALA A 23 11.93 14.37 -18.52
CA ALA A 23 12.54 15.59 -18.02
C ALA A 23 12.91 15.31 -16.57
N SER A 24 14.20 15.43 -16.23
CA SER A 24 14.64 15.30 -14.84
C SER A 24 14.15 16.53 -14.11
N TYR A 25 13.07 16.38 -13.37
CA TYR A 25 12.54 17.46 -12.53
C TYR A 25 13.43 17.64 -11.30
N GLY A 26 13.87 18.87 -11.06
CA GLY A 26 14.58 19.21 -9.84
C GLY A 26 13.65 19.18 -8.61
N ALA A 27 14.13 18.68 -7.47
CA ALA A 27 13.32 18.66 -6.25
C ALA A 27 12.77 20.04 -5.87
N ARG A 28 13.54 21.11 -6.10
CA ARG A 28 13.10 22.49 -5.86
C ARG A 28 11.86 22.88 -6.68
N GLU A 29 11.85 22.50 -7.94
CA GLU A 29 10.73 22.75 -8.85
C GLU A 29 9.48 21.98 -8.40
N VAL A 30 9.63 20.69 -8.08
CA VAL A 30 8.52 19.85 -7.60
C VAL A 30 7.97 20.40 -6.27
N LEU A 31 8.82 20.80 -5.34
CA LEU A 31 8.40 21.39 -4.07
C LEU A 31 7.70 22.75 -4.27
N SER A 32 8.13 23.57 -5.23
CA SER A 32 7.44 24.80 -5.61
C SER A 32 6.04 24.50 -6.17
N ARG A 33 5.93 23.51 -7.05
CA ARG A 33 4.65 23.04 -7.61
C ARG A 33 3.72 22.50 -6.50
N LEU A 34 4.22 21.73 -5.55
CA LEU A 34 3.43 21.28 -4.41
C LEU A 34 2.92 22.46 -3.58
N ARG A 35 3.75 23.46 -3.29
CA ARG A 35 3.31 24.64 -2.55
C ARG A 35 2.23 25.44 -3.28
N SER A 36 2.30 25.55 -4.60
CA SER A 36 1.26 26.24 -5.39
C SER A 36 -0.09 25.48 -5.40
N MET A 37 -0.08 24.19 -5.05
CA MET A 37 -1.30 23.35 -4.94
C MET A 37 -1.86 23.32 -3.51
N ALA A 38 -1.29 24.05 -2.56
CA ALA A 38 -1.69 24.00 -1.17
C ALA A 38 -3.15 24.42 -0.98
N SER A 39 -3.85 23.71 -0.09
CA SER A 39 -5.27 23.96 0.23
C SER A 39 -5.49 23.97 1.74
N PRO A 40 -5.51 25.15 2.39
CA PRO A 40 -5.78 25.28 3.82
C PRO A 40 -7.09 24.60 4.25
N ARG A 41 -8.15 24.72 3.43
CA ARG A 41 -9.44 24.05 3.68
C ARG A 41 -9.31 22.53 3.78
N ASN A 42 -8.47 21.93 2.96
CA ASN A 42 -8.24 20.48 3.02
C ASN A 42 -7.44 20.10 4.27
N VAL A 43 -6.47 20.93 4.69
CA VAL A 43 -5.71 20.72 5.93
C VAL A 43 -6.65 20.61 7.13
N GLU A 44 -7.60 21.52 7.26
CA GLU A 44 -8.64 21.46 8.30
C GLU A 44 -9.47 20.16 8.21
N GLY A 45 -9.79 19.73 6.99
CA GLY A 45 -10.51 18.48 6.73
C GLY A 45 -9.72 17.24 7.15
N MET A 46 -8.40 17.21 6.95
CA MET A 46 -7.53 16.08 7.28
C MET A 46 -7.60 15.72 8.78
N ALA A 47 -7.67 16.73 9.65
CA ALA A 47 -7.75 16.54 11.11
C ALA A 47 -8.97 15.72 11.53
N ARG A 48 -10.11 15.84 10.82
CA ARG A 48 -11.36 15.07 11.09
C ARG A 48 -11.17 13.56 10.85
N PHE A 49 -10.24 13.20 9.97
CA PHE A 49 -9.88 11.81 9.69
C PHE A 49 -8.71 11.30 10.53
N GLY A 50 -8.23 12.11 11.50
CA GLY A 50 -7.11 11.76 12.36
C GLY A 50 -5.74 11.89 11.65
N ILE A 51 -5.65 12.64 10.56
CA ILE A 51 -4.41 12.99 9.89
C ILE A 51 -3.92 14.28 10.53
N ARG A 52 -2.94 14.16 11.43
CA ARG A 52 -2.36 15.28 12.19
C ARG A 52 -0.84 15.10 12.26
N PRO A 53 -0.15 15.16 11.12
CA PRO A 53 1.31 15.03 11.13
C PRO A 53 1.95 16.21 11.85
N LYS A 54 3.12 15.95 12.40
CA LYS A 54 3.92 16.98 13.10
C LYS A 54 4.68 17.89 12.15
N THR A 55 4.68 17.55 10.87
CA THR A 55 5.40 18.21 9.79
C THR A 55 4.50 19.21 9.06
N THR A 56 5.08 20.00 8.15
CA THR A 56 4.31 20.90 7.28
C THR A 56 3.34 20.12 6.40
N VAL A 57 2.06 20.52 6.39
CA VAL A 57 0.98 19.94 5.60
C VAL A 57 0.49 20.95 4.58
N LEU A 58 0.31 20.52 3.35
CA LEU A 58 -0.18 21.37 2.24
C LEU A 58 -1.66 21.12 1.91
N GLY A 59 -2.24 20.01 2.32
CA GLY A 59 -3.64 19.67 2.03
C GLY A 59 -3.89 19.19 0.61
N ILE A 60 -2.90 18.60 -0.05
CA ILE A 60 -3.02 18.07 -1.42
C ILE A 60 -3.56 16.64 -1.35
N SER A 61 -4.57 16.35 -2.17
CA SER A 61 -5.15 15.02 -2.18
C SER A 61 -4.17 13.96 -2.72
N VAL A 62 -4.28 12.72 -2.23
CA VAL A 62 -3.50 11.58 -2.75
C VAL A 62 -3.74 11.37 -4.26
N TRP A 63 -4.93 11.71 -4.78
CA TRP A 63 -5.24 11.65 -6.20
C TRP A 63 -4.40 12.64 -7.02
N ASP A 64 -4.25 13.86 -6.53
CA ASP A 64 -3.44 14.87 -7.21
C ASP A 64 -1.95 14.51 -7.16
N LEU A 65 -1.49 13.96 -6.03
CA LEU A 65 -0.12 13.43 -5.93
C LEU A 65 0.14 12.27 -6.91
N ARG A 66 -0.84 11.38 -7.10
CA ARG A 66 -0.75 10.31 -8.09
C ARG A 66 -0.75 10.84 -9.51
N ARG A 67 -1.48 11.93 -9.81
CA ARG A 67 -1.40 12.60 -11.11
C ARG A 67 -0.03 13.21 -11.36
N LEU A 68 0.54 13.88 -10.35
CA LEU A 68 1.92 14.40 -10.42
C LEU A 68 2.94 13.30 -10.73
N LYS A 69 2.79 12.13 -10.12
CA LYS A 69 3.66 10.97 -10.40
C LYS A 69 3.68 10.59 -11.89
N TRP A 70 2.58 10.73 -12.62
CA TRP A 70 2.55 10.42 -14.06
C TRP A 70 3.43 11.37 -14.86
N ASP A 71 3.54 12.65 -14.45
CA ASP A 71 4.39 13.63 -15.09
C ASP A 71 5.87 13.38 -14.73
N LEU A 72 6.13 13.10 -13.44
CA LEU A 72 7.49 12.97 -12.89
C LEU A 72 8.17 11.65 -13.24
N GLY A 73 7.40 10.59 -13.44
CA GLY A 73 7.94 9.25 -13.62
C GLY A 73 8.54 8.67 -12.34
N THR A 74 9.53 7.79 -12.48
CA THR A 74 10.24 7.13 -11.39
C THR A 74 11.65 7.68 -11.30
N ASP A 75 12.07 8.16 -10.12
CA ASP A 75 13.38 8.76 -9.86
C ASP A 75 13.76 8.61 -8.39
N HIS A 76 14.70 7.71 -8.10
CA HIS A 76 15.20 7.45 -6.74
C HIS A 76 15.85 8.68 -6.09
N ARG A 77 16.61 9.47 -6.85
CA ARG A 77 17.25 10.69 -6.34
C ARG A 77 16.22 11.74 -5.92
N LEU A 78 15.22 11.96 -6.79
CA LEU A 78 14.11 12.86 -6.51
C LEU A 78 13.33 12.40 -5.27
N ALA A 79 13.01 11.11 -5.16
CA ALA A 79 12.30 10.54 -4.01
C ALA A 79 13.02 10.86 -2.69
N ARG A 80 14.32 10.65 -2.64
CA ARG A 80 15.12 10.95 -1.44
C ARG A 80 15.12 12.44 -1.08
N GLN A 81 15.18 13.31 -2.08
CA GLN A 81 15.16 14.77 -1.88
C GLN A 81 13.77 15.26 -1.42
N LEU A 82 12.70 14.72 -2.00
CA LEU A 82 11.33 15.02 -1.56
C LEU A 82 11.09 14.56 -0.13
N TRP A 83 11.58 13.36 0.24
CA TRP A 83 11.48 12.88 1.62
C TRP A 83 12.18 13.81 2.61
N ALA A 84 13.39 14.23 2.28
CA ALA A 84 14.21 15.10 3.12
C ALA A 84 13.62 16.49 3.32
N SER A 85 12.65 16.92 2.49
CA SER A 85 11.98 18.23 2.64
C SER A 85 11.17 18.37 3.92
N GLY A 86 10.77 17.26 4.54
CA GLY A 86 9.90 17.24 5.73
C GLY A 86 8.46 17.66 5.46
N ILE A 87 8.04 17.90 4.21
CA ILE A 87 6.65 18.21 3.86
C ILE A 87 5.87 16.91 3.73
N HIS A 88 4.73 16.82 4.38
CA HIS A 88 3.90 15.61 4.44
C HIS A 88 3.58 15.03 3.05
N GLU A 89 3.01 15.84 2.18
CA GLU A 89 2.64 15.41 0.83
C GLU A 89 3.85 15.15 -0.07
N ALA A 90 4.98 15.83 0.17
CA ALA A 90 6.21 15.52 -0.54
C ALA A 90 6.78 14.15 -0.13
N ARG A 91 6.62 13.72 1.13
CA ARG A 91 6.97 12.36 1.58
C ARG A 91 6.05 11.31 0.95
N ILE A 92 4.75 11.58 0.84
CA ILE A 92 3.82 10.70 0.13
C ILE A 92 4.22 10.60 -1.35
N LEU A 93 4.47 11.73 -2.01
CA LEU A 93 4.91 11.76 -3.42
C LEU A 93 6.25 11.04 -3.61
N ALA A 94 7.17 11.16 -2.64
CA ALA A 94 8.44 10.43 -2.63
C ALA A 94 8.19 8.92 -2.76
N SER A 95 7.23 8.35 -2.04
CA SER A 95 6.90 6.92 -2.15
C SER A 95 6.33 6.54 -3.52
N PHE A 96 5.73 7.46 -4.25
CA PHE A 96 5.19 7.19 -5.58
C PHE A 96 6.24 7.26 -6.68
N VAL A 97 7.21 8.17 -6.57
CA VAL A 97 8.27 8.34 -7.57
C VAL A 97 9.51 7.49 -7.27
N GLU A 98 9.54 6.81 -6.14
CA GLU A 98 10.65 5.96 -5.74
C GLU A 98 10.76 4.72 -6.65
N GLU A 99 12.01 4.30 -6.90
CA GLU A 99 12.34 3.06 -7.64
C GLU A 99 12.48 1.90 -6.65
N PRO A 100 11.53 0.95 -6.58
CA PRO A 100 11.55 -0.11 -5.58
C PRO A 100 12.85 -0.95 -5.58
N ALA A 101 13.48 -1.13 -6.75
CA ALA A 101 14.71 -1.90 -6.89
C ALA A 101 15.93 -1.19 -6.27
N GLN A 102 15.89 0.13 -6.09
CA GLN A 102 16.97 0.92 -5.49
C GLN A 102 16.77 1.18 -3.99
N VAL A 103 15.61 0.83 -3.45
CA VAL A 103 15.31 1.01 -2.02
C VAL A 103 16.16 0.08 -1.18
N THR A 104 16.88 0.63 -0.21
CA THR A 104 17.69 -0.14 0.73
C THR A 104 16.98 -0.33 2.07
N ALA A 105 17.34 -1.41 2.79
CA ALA A 105 16.83 -1.65 4.14
C ALA A 105 17.13 -0.47 5.09
N ALA A 106 18.31 0.14 4.97
CA ALA A 106 18.71 1.30 5.76
C ALA A 106 17.89 2.56 5.43
N GLN A 107 17.50 2.76 4.16
CA GLN A 107 16.58 3.83 3.77
C GLN A 107 15.23 3.65 4.46
N LEU A 108 14.67 2.45 4.44
CA LEU A 108 13.40 2.15 5.10
C LEU A 108 13.45 2.37 6.61
N ASP A 109 14.58 2.01 7.26
CA ASP A 109 14.78 2.25 8.70
C ASP A 109 14.91 3.75 9.04
N ARG A 110 15.35 4.58 8.10
CA ARG A 110 15.30 6.04 8.26
C ARG A 110 13.89 6.58 8.04
N TRP A 111 13.22 6.18 6.98
CA TRP A 111 11.90 6.70 6.61
C TRP A 111 10.83 6.36 7.64
N VAL A 112 10.86 5.15 8.19
CA VAL A 112 9.86 4.71 9.19
C VAL A 112 9.87 5.54 10.48
N ARG A 113 11.00 6.19 10.82
CA ARG A 113 11.09 7.07 12.00
C ARG A 113 10.31 8.38 11.81
N ASP A 114 10.07 8.74 10.57
CA ASP A 114 9.33 9.95 10.20
C ASP A 114 7.83 9.70 10.06
N PHE A 115 7.35 8.49 10.30
CA PHE A 115 5.93 8.17 10.22
C PHE A 115 5.18 8.77 11.40
N ASP A 116 4.30 9.71 11.12
CA ASP A 116 3.55 10.46 12.13
C ASP A 116 2.03 10.51 11.86
N SER A 117 1.57 9.85 10.79
CA SER A 117 0.15 9.69 10.48
C SER A 117 -0.14 8.41 9.68
N TRP A 118 -1.40 7.98 9.68
CA TRP A 118 -1.78 6.71 9.07
C TRP A 118 -1.73 6.73 7.54
N ASP A 119 -1.99 7.85 6.92
CA ASP A 119 -2.04 8.00 5.46
C ASP A 119 -0.65 7.89 4.82
N ILE A 120 0.39 8.51 5.40
CA ILE A 120 1.77 8.31 4.92
C ILE A 120 2.20 6.85 5.09
N VAL A 121 1.85 6.22 6.23
CA VAL A 121 2.16 4.80 6.46
C VAL A 121 1.59 3.94 5.34
N ASP A 122 0.32 4.15 4.99
CA ASP A 122 -0.37 3.31 4.02
C ASP A 122 0.23 3.48 2.61
N GLN A 123 0.54 4.72 2.19
CA GLN A 123 1.15 4.95 0.88
C GLN A 123 2.58 4.38 0.80
N VAL A 124 3.39 4.57 1.83
CA VAL A 124 4.77 4.05 1.86
C VAL A 124 4.78 2.52 1.99
N SER A 125 3.80 1.92 2.68
CA SER A 125 3.67 0.46 2.76
C SER A 125 3.47 -0.18 1.39
N ALA A 126 2.76 0.47 0.46
CA ALA A 126 2.60 -0.02 -0.90
C ALA A 126 3.96 -0.06 -1.66
N LEU A 127 4.81 0.96 -1.49
CA LEU A 127 6.18 0.95 -2.02
C LEU A 127 7.00 -0.20 -1.40
N ILE A 128 7.01 -0.32 -0.07
CA ILE A 128 7.82 -1.33 0.63
C ILE A 128 7.40 -2.74 0.24
N ALA A 129 6.10 -2.99 0.03
CA ALA A 129 5.57 -4.28 -0.43
C ALA A 129 6.12 -4.70 -1.81
N ALA A 130 6.55 -3.74 -2.64
CA ALA A 130 7.19 -3.98 -3.93
C ALA A 130 8.72 -4.21 -3.82
N THR A 131 9.30 -4.16 -2.62
CA THR A 131 10.73 -4.37 -2.38
C THR A 131 11.01 -5.76 -1.80
N PRO A 132 12.25 -6.28 -1.92
CA PRO A 132 12.63 -7.55 -1.27
C PRO A 132 12.67 -7.45 0.26
N HIS A 133 12.51 -6.26 0.83
CA HIS A 133 12.67 -6.02 2.26
C HIS A 133 11.37 -6.22 3.07
N ALA A 134 10.21 -6.32 2.42
CA ALA A 134 8.89 -6.33 3.07
C ALA A 134 8.79 -7.34 4.22
N GLY A 135 9.16 -8.60 3.98
CA GLY A 135 9.07 -9.66 4.99
C GLY A 135 9.97 -9.42 6.22
N ALA A 136 11.18 -8.88 6.01
CA ALA A 136 12.09 -8.52 7.10
C ALA A 136 11.54 -7.34 7.92
N LYS A 137 10.99 -6.31 7.25
CA LYS A 137 10.42 -5.13 7.91
C LYS A 137 9.15 -5.46 8.70
N ILE A 138 8.29 -6.34 8.21
CA ILE A 138 7.14 -6.84 8.98
C ILE A 138 7.60 -7.42 10.31
N ARG A 139 8.59 -8.31 10.30
CA ARG A 139 9.09 -8.95 11.53
C ARG A 139 9.75 -7.95 12.48
N ALA A 140 10.52 -7.01 11.94
CA ALA A 140 11.21 -6.00 12.75
C ALA A 140 10.26 -4.99 13.39
N TRP A 141 9.16 -4.63 12.70
CA TRP A 141 8.30 -3.53 13.12
C TRP A 141 7.04 -3.97 13.88
N ALA A 142 6.59 -5.23 13.73
CA ALA A 142 5.36 -5.71 14.37
C ALA A 142 5.36 -5.63 15.90
N GLY A 143 6.53 -5.70 16.54
CA GLY A 143 6.70 -5.61 17.99
C GLY A 143 7.08 -4.23 18.52
N ARG A 144 7.20 -3.22 17.66
CA ARG A 144 7.69 -1.90 18.05
C ARG A 144 6.69 -1.15 18.93
N LYS A 145 7.22 -0.26 19.79
CA LYS A 145 6.40 0.58 20.68
C LYS A 145 5.80 1.77 19.97
N GLU A 146 6.49 2.30 18.94
CA GLU A 146 6.06 3.45 18.15
C GLU A 146 4.83 3.09 17.32
N GLU A 147 3.74 3.86 17.48
CA GLU A 147 2.42 3.53 16.93
C GLU A 147 2.46 3.32 15.42
N PHE A 148 3.01 4.28 14.68
CA PHE A 148 3.02 4.25 13.22
C PHE A 148 4.05 3.27 12.65
N VAL A 149 5.13 2.97 13.39
CA VAL A 149 6.07 1.87 13.02
C VAL A 149 5.35 0.52 13.13
N LYS A 150 4.66 0.28 14.26
CA LYS A 150 3.86 -0.94 14.42
C LYS A 150 2.74 -1.01 13.39
N ARG A 151 2.03 0.10 13.13
CA ARG A 151 1.02 0.18 12.05
C ARG A 151 1.60 -0.28 10.72
N ALA A 152 2.80 0.19 10.34
CA ALA A 152 3.44 -0.12 9.07
C ALA A 152 3.63 -1.62 8.86
N ALA A 153 3.97 -2.38 9.90
CA ALA A 153 4.08 -3.84 9.79
C ALA A 153 2.78 -4.49 9.32
N PHE A 154 1.64 -4.06 9.86
CA PHE A 154 0.34 -4.63 9.51
C PHE A 154 -0.23 -4.06 8.23
N ALA A 155 0.06 -2.81 7.89
CA ALA A 155 -0.23 -2.24 6.57
C ALA A 155 0.53 -3.00 5.47
N LEU A 156 1.81 -3.34 5.69
CA LEU A 156 2.60 -4.17 4.78
C LEU A 156 1.98 -5.56 4.55
N ILE A 157 1.52 -6.23 5.62
CA ILE A 157 0.81 -7.50 5.48
C ILE A 157 -0.46 -7.33 4.62
N ALA A 158 -1.20 -6.25 4.82
CA ALA A 158 -2.40 -5.96 4.05
C ALA A 158 -2.10 -5.69 2.57
N GLU A 159 -1.03 -4.95 2.27
CA GLU A 159 -0.56 -4.67 0.90
C GLU A 159 -0.08 -5.94 0.21
N LEU A 160 0.77 -6.75 0.85
CA LEU A 160 1.20 -8.05 0.31
C LEU A 160 -0.01 -8.95 0.04
N ALA A 161 -0.97 -8.99 0.96
CA ALA A 161 -2.18 -9.78 0.77
C ALA A 161 -3.04 -9.31 -0.41
N TRP A 162 -2.95 -8.07 -0.82
CA TRP A 162 -3.67 -7.50 -1.96
C TRP A 162 -2.93 -7.71 -3.28
N TRP A 163 -1.64 -7.40 -3.32
CA TRP A 163 -0.86 -7.29 -4.57
C TRP A 163 0.00 -8.51 -4.89
N ASP A 164 0.66 -9.12 -3.88
CA ASP A 164 1.57 -10.22 -4.13
C ASP A 164 0.80 -11.48 -4.55
N LYS A 165 1.13 -11.99 -5.75
CA LYS A 165 0.53 -13.23 -6.29
C LYS A 165 1.46 -14.43 -6.14
N THR A 166 2.69 -14.23 -5.70
CA THR A 166 3.72 -15.28 -5.58
C THR A 166 3.73 -15.92 -4.19
N MET A 167 3.45 -15.14 -3.14
CA MET A 167 3.37 -15.64 -1.77
C MET A 167 2.31 -16.74 -1.62
N THR A 168 2.73 -17.83 -1.00
CA THR A 168 1.89 -18.99 -0.69
C THR A 168 0.93 -18.73 0.48
N ASP A 169 -0.11 -19.52 0.59
CA ASP A 169 -1.02 -19.47 1.75
C ASP A 169 -0.31 -19.69 3.07
N ARG A 170 0.69 -20.61 3.11
CA ARG A 170 1.47 -20.91 4.31
C ARG A 170 2.28 -19.71 4.77
N GLU A 171 2.80 -18.91 3.86
CA GLU A 171 3.53 -17.69 4.20
C GLU A 171 2.60 -16.65 4.82
N PHE A 172 1.36 -16.50 4.33
CA PHE A 172 0.38 -15.62 4.96
C PHE A 172 -0.06 -16.12 6.33
N GLU A 173 -0.22 -17.42 6.52
CA GLU A 173 -0.58 -18.02 7.81
C GLU A 173 0.49 -17.78 8.88
N ARG A 174 1.78 -17.63 8.49
CA ARG A 174 2.87 -17.24 9.40
C ARG A 174 2.70 -15.85 10.02
N PHE A 175 1.86 -14.99 9.47
CA PHE A 175 1.55 -13.69 10.06
C PHE A 175 0.49 -13.76 11.17
N TYR A 176 -0.27 -14.84 11.29
CA TYR A 176 -1.31 -14.96 12.30
C TYR A 176 -0.82 -14.80 13.75
N PRO A 177 0.33 -15.33 14.16
CA PRO A 177 0.86 -15.08 15.50
C PRO A 177 1.15 -13.59 15.75
N LEU A 178 1.64 -12.85 14.74
CA LEU A 178 1.88 -11.41 14.85
C LEU A 178 0.55 -10.66 14.98
N ILE A 179 -0.44 -11.01 14.18
CA ILE A 179 -1.80 -10.44 14.23
C ILE A 179 -2.43 -10.69 15.60
N THR A 180 -2.37 -11.92 16.12
CA THR A 180 -2.92 -12.29 17.44
C THR A 180 -2.30 -11.47 18.55
N ARG A 181 -0.96 -11.35 18.56
CA ARG A 181 -0.23 -10.58 19.57
C ARG A 181 -0.56 -9.10 19.52
N ALA A 182 -0.64 -8.51 18.31
CA ALA A 182 -0.94 -7.10 18.15
C ALA A 182 -2.43 -6.75 18.25
N ALA A 183 -3.31 -7.75 18.24
CA ALA A 183 -4.75 -7.53 18.35
C ALA A 183 -5.16 -6.91 19.70
N THR A 184 -4.34 -7.05 20.74
CA THR A 184 -4.56 -6.44 22.06
C THR A 184 -4.13 -4.99 22.15
N ASP A 185 -3.51 -4.42 21.11
CA ASP A 185 -3.10 -3.02 21.10
C ASP A 185 -4.32 -2.10 20.96
N GLU A 186 -4.59 -1.31 21.99
CA GLU A 186 -5.79 -0.44 22.05
C GLU A 186 -5.67 0.83 21.20
N ARG A 187 -4.47 1.17 20.70
CA ARG A 187 -4.26 2.34 19.86
C ARG A 187 -5.01 2.20 18.53
N ASN A 188 -5.78 3.23 18.22
CA ASN A 188 -6.73 3.18 17.11
C ASN A 188 -6.08 2.84 15.75
N PHE A 189 -4.93 3.41 15.46
CA PHE A 189 -4.28 3.22 14.17
C PHE A 189 -3.59 1.86 14.05
N VAL A 190 -3.07 1.29 15.15
CA VAL A 190 -2.58 -0.10 15.18
C VAL A 190 -3.72 -1.08 15.01
N LYS A 191 -4.77 -0.95 15.84
CA LYS A 191 -5.97 -1.80 15.79
C LYS A 191 -6.57 -1.89 14.38
N LYS A 192 -6.73 -0.75 13.71
CA LYS A 192 -7.27 -0.69 12.35
C LYS A 192 -6.36 -1.39 11.33
N ALA A 193 -5.03 -1.26 11.45
CA ALA A 193 -4.10 -1.93 10.54
C ALA A 193 -4.08 -3.45 10.75
N VAL A 194 -4.11 -3.92 12.01
CA VAL A 194 -4.21 -5.35 12.35
C VAL A 194 -5.49 -5.96 11.75
N ASN A 195 -6.61 -5.27 11.90
CA ASN A 195 -7.87 -5.68 11.29
C ASN A 195 -7.79 -5.70 9.75
N TRP A 196 -7.19 -4.69 9.14
CA TRP A 196 -6.99 -4.62 7.69
C TRP A 196 -6.15 -5.78 7.17
N ALA A 197 -5.04 -6.11 7.84
CA ALA A 197 -4.19 -7.25 7.52
C ALA A 197 -4.98 -8.57 7.54
N LEU A 198 -5.70 -8.86 8.63
CA LEU A 198 -6.48 -10.09 8.77
C LEU A 198 -7.55 -10.20 7.68
N ARG A 199 -8.30 -9.12 7.42
CA ARG A 199 -9.33 -9.10 6.38
C ARG A 199 -8.73 -9.30 4.98
N ASN A 200 -7.61 -8.69 4.65
CA ASN A 200 -7.00 -8.83 3.33
C ASN A 200 -6.44 -10.24 3.12
N ILE A 201 -5.81 -10.86 4.11
CA ILE A 201 -5.43 -12.28 4.05
C ILE A 201 -6.66 -13.13 3.75
N GLY A 202 -7.74 -12.99 4.51
CA GLY A 202 -8.95 -13.78 4.33
C GLY A 202 -9.71 -13.54 3.02
N LYS A 203 -9.41 -12.46 2.29
CA LYS A 203 -10.00 -12.16 0.97
C LYS A 203 -9.19 -12.70 -0.21
N ARG A 204 -8.05 -13.37 0.02
CA ARG A 204 -7.22 -13.90 -1.06
C ARG A 204 -7.83 -15.11 -1.76
N ASN A 205 -8.19 -16.13 -1.00
CA ASN A 205 -8.80 -17.36 -1.49
C ASN A 205 -9.64 -18.06 -0.41
N ARG A 206 -10.29 -19.16 -0.76
CA ARG A 206 -11.17 -19.89 0.16
C ARG A 206 -10.44 -20.53 1.34
N ARG A 207 -9.19 -21.01 1.15
CA ARG A 207 -8.40 -21.62 2.22
C ARG A 207 -8.06 -20.57 3.27
N LEU A 208 -7.46 -19.45 2.85
CA LEU A 208 -7.13 -18.33 3.74
C LEU A 208 -8.39 -17.67 4.34
N ASN A 209 -9.54 -17.68 3.62
CA ASN A 209 -10.78 -17.20 4.20
C ASN A 209 -11.22 -18.04 5.39
N ARG A 210 -11.13 -19.38 5.28
CA ARG A 210 -11.47 -20.28 6.40
C ARG A 210 -10.55 -20.06 7.60
N SER A 211 -9.22 -20.07 7.40
CA SER A 211 -8.25 -19.90 8.49
C SER A 211 -8.33 -18.50 9.14
N ALA A 212 -8.48 -17.44 8.35
CA ALA A 212 -8.68 -16.08 8.86
C ALA A 212 -10.02 -15.94 9.63
N THR A 213 -11.08 -16.61 9.18
CA THR A 213 -12.38 -16.60 9.89
C THR A 213 -12.29 -17.33 11.23
N VAL A 214 -11.51 -18.41 11.33
CA VAL A 214 -11.24 -19.09 12.60
C VAL A 214 -10.51 -18.16 13.55
N LEU A 215 -9.43 -17.51 13.10
CA LEU A 215 -8.71 -16.53 13.91
C LEU A 215 -9.62 -15.37 14.35
N ALA A 216 -10.44 -14.85 13.45
CA ALA A 216 -11.39 -13.78 13.79
C ALA A 216 -12.40 -14.19 14.87
N ARG A 217 -12.89 -15.45 14.85
CA ARG A 217 -13.77 -15.99 15.91
C ARG A 217 -13.06 -16.07 17.25
N ASN A 218 -11.79 -16.49 17.28
CA ASN A 218 -11.00 -16.55 18.50
C ASN A 218 -10.76 -15.15 19.09
N LEU A 219 -10.38 -14.19 18.25
CA LEU A 219 -10.21 -12.79 18.67
C LEU A 219 -11.52 -12.19 19.20
N ALA A 220 -12.66 -12.53 18.62
CA ALA A 220 -13.96 -12.03 19.06
C ALA A 220 -14.36 -12.52 20.47
N ARG A 221 -13.69 -13.54 21.03
CA ARG A 221 -13.90 -14.07 22.38
C ARG A 221 -12.84 -13.59 23.36
N SER A 222 -11.91 -12.73 22.94
CA SER A 222 -10.82 -12.24 23.79
C SER A 222 -11.32 -11.29 24.87
N GLU A 223 -10.60 -11.23 26.00
CA GLU A 223 -10.81 -10.22 27.04
C GLU A 223 -10.43 -8.80 26.61
N SER A 224 -9.53 -8.64 25.62
CA SER A 224 -9.15 -7.33 25.08
C SER A 224 -10.27 -6.73 24.22
N ARG A 225 -10.63 -5.47 24.49
CA ARG A 225 -11.62 -4.72 23.73
C ARG A 225 -11.20 -4.58 22.25
N SER A 226 -9.92 -4.30 22.02
CA SER A 226 -9.35 -4.18 20.68
C SER A 226 -9.46 -5.50 19.92
N ALA A 227 -9.04 -6.62 20.52
CA ALA A 227 -9.12 -7.93 19.89
C ALA A 227 -10.56 -8.34 19.57
N ARG A 228 -11.52 -8.10 20.51
CA ARG A 228 -12.96 -8.35 20.25
C ARG A 228 -13.47 -7.55 19.06
N TRP A 229 -13.11 -6.27 18.98
CA TRP A 229 -13.53 -5.41 17.88
C TRP A 229 -12.97 -5.93 16.53
N ILE A 230 -11.64 -6.25 16.49
CA ILE A 230 -10.98 -6.80 15.29
C ILE A 230 -11.68 -8.11 14.89
N GLY A 231 -11.88 -9.03 15.83
CA GLY A 231 -12.48 -10.33 15.57
C GLY A 231 -13.91 -10.22 15.03
N THR A 232 -14.72 -9.35 15.65
CA THR A 232 -16.12 -9.15 15.24
C THR A 232 -16.21 -8.51 13.84
N ASP A 233 -15.43 -7.46 13.59
CA ASP A 233 -15.45 -6.74 12.31
C ASP A 233 -14.89 -7.62 11.17
N ALA A 234 -13.73 -8.27 11.39
CA ALA A 234 -13.15 -9.18 10.40
C ALA A 234 -14.09 -10.35 10.09
N ARG A 235 -14.70 -10.98 11.11
CA ARG A 235 -15.66 -12.06 10.89
C ARG A 235 -16.84 -11.61 10.05
N ARG A 236 -17.44 -10.45 10.38
CA ARG A 236 -18.57 -9.88 9.63
C ARG A 236 -18.24 -9.72 8.14
N GLU A 237 -17.10 -9.13 7.81
CA GLU A 237 -16.68 -8.95 6.42
C GLU A 237 -16.36 -10.27 5.73
N LEU A 238 -15.56 -11.14 6.35
CA LEU A 238 -15.08 -12.39 5.75
C LEU A 238 -16.21 -13.40 5.49
N THR A 239 -17.31 -13.35 6.24
CA THR A 239 -18.48 -14.21 6.05
C THR A 239 -19.58 -13.56 5.19
N SER A 240 -19.40 -12.31 4.75
CA SER A 240 -20.38 -11.59 3.94
C SER A 240 -20.62 -12.26 2.57
N LEU A 241 -21.80 -12.07 2.01
CA LEU A 241 -22.14 -12.56 0.66
C LEU A 241 -21.17 -12.01 -0.39
N LYS A 242 -20.83 -10.72 -0.31
CA LYS A 242 -19.88 -10.06 -1.22
C LYS A 242 -18.52 -10.77 -1.28
N VAL A 243 -17.96 -11.14 -0.12
CA VAL A 243 -16.67 -11.84 -0.06
C VAL A 243 -16.81 -13.28 -0.57
N LYS A 244 -17.88 -13.98 -0.20
CA LYS A 244 -18.15 -15.36 -0.68
C LYS A 244 -18.28 -15.42 -2.21
N GLU A 245 -19.01 -14.50 -2.81
CA GLU A 245 -19.15 -14.39 -4.27
C GLU A 245 -17.84 -14.09 -4.97
N ARG A 246 -17.07 -13.10 -4.45
CA ARG A 246 -15.73 -12.79 -4.96
C ARG A 246 -14.82 -14.02 -4.98
N LEU A 247 -14.84 -14.81 -3.90
CA LEU A 247 -14.03 -16.02 -3.78
C LEU A 247 -14.53 -17.16 -4.68
N ARG A 248 -15.83 -17.22 -4.99
CA ARG A 248 -16.40 -18.16 -5.98
C ARG A 248 -15.92 -17.83 -7.40
N ARG A 249 -16.01 -16.56 -7.81
CA ARG A 249 -15.57 -16.08 -9.13
C ARG A 249 -14.07 -16.34 -9.38
N ARG A 250 -13.23 -16.13 -8.37
CA ARG A 250 -11.78 -16.40 -8.48
C ARG A 250 -11.47 -17.89 -8.74
N LYS A 251 -12.23 -18.82 -8.18
CA LYS A 251 -12.06 -20.25 -8.45
C LYS A 251 -12.42 -20.62 -9.89
N ALA A 252 -13.45 -20.02 -10.46
CA ALA A 252 -13.85 -20.28 -11.85
C ALA A 252 -12.75 -19.86 -12.86
N VAL A 253 -12.04 -18.78 -12.60
CA VAL A 253 -10.96 -18.28 -13.47
C VAL A 253 -9.67 -19.12 -13.37
N THR A 254 -9.35 -19.69 -12.19
CA THR A 254 -8.14 -20.51 -11.98
C THR A 254 -8.35 -22.00 -12.29
N GLY A 255 -9.59 -22.47 -12.39
CA GLY A 255 -9.92 -23.86 -12.71
C GLY A 255 -9.99 -24.16 -14.22
N ASN A 256 -9.81 -23.18 -15.09
CA ASN A 256 -9.85 -23.30 -16.55
C ASN A 256 -8.43 -23.15 -17.19
N ARG A 257 -7.36 -23.37 -16.41
CA ARG A 257 -5.99 -23.45 -16.91
C ARG A 257 -5.36 -24.77 -16.55
#